data_b58f48f2a8e4e1231a1fe351e3aed748
#
_entry.id   b58f48f2a8e4e1231a1fe351e3aed748
#
_cell.length_a   1.000
_cell.length_b   1.000
_cell.length_c   1.000
_cell.angle_alpha   90.00
_cell.angle_beta   90.00
_cell.angle_gamma   90.00
#
_symmetry.space_group_name_H-M   'P 1'
#
loop_
_entity.id
_entity.type
_entity.pdbx_description
1 polymer ?
#
loop_
_entity_poly.entity_id
_entity_poly.type
_entity_poly.pdbx_seq_one_letter_code
_entity_poly.pdbx_strand_id
1 'polypeptide(L)'
;MVAMNIVYDVGARDEHPDHTGFAHLFEHLMFGGSVHIPDYDTPLQHAGGENNAWTNNDITNYYLTVPAANVETGFWLESDRMLALAFSPRSLEVQRGVVMEEFKQRCLNLPYGDVGHLIRPLAYQVHPYRWPTIGKELSHIAQATLDEVEEFFYRHYAPNNAVLAVTGHISWDETRRLAEKWFGPIPRREVPLRCLPQEPIQTEERRLTVEREVPVDALYMAFHICGRDEADFYIYDALSDILSNGRSSRLTQALLLERKLFSAIDAYVSGSREPGLLHISGRLAAGVTLEQAETAVWEELERLKEMPVDETELEKVKNKFESTQIFGNINYLNVATNLAWFELTGKAEDIDQEVDRYRAVSAEQLQNCARRTFCRCNTNVLYYKSCVSHE
;
A
#
# COMPACT_ATOMS: atom_id res chain seq x y z
N MET A 1 -16.64 21.40 5.99
CA MET A 1 -16.05 20.13 6.41
C MET A 1 -14.60 20.34 6.81
N VAL A 2 -14.09 19.52 7.72
CA VAL A 2 -12.67 19.38 8.06
C VAL A 2 -12.32 17.92 7.92
N ALA A 3 -11.16 17.64 7.36
CA ALA A 3 -10.55 16.31 7.34
C ALA A 3 -9.36 16.29 8.29
N MET A 4 -9.24 15.24 9.06
CA MET A 4 -8.10 14.94 9.93
C MET A 4 -7.50 13.61 9.51
N ASN A 5 -6.19 13.56 9.39
CA ASN A 5 -5.45 12.36 9.05
C ASN A 5 -4.30 12.18 10.03
N ILE A 6 -4.22 11.02 10.66
CA ILE A 6 -3.09 10.64 11.52
C ILE A 6 -2.41 9.44 10.89
N VAL A 7 -1.16 9.61 10.52
CA VAL A 7 -0.32 8.53 10.04
C VAL A 7 0.71 8.17 11.12
N TYR A 8 0.81 6.88 11.44
CA TYR A 8 1.84 6.33 12.31
C TYR A 8 2.93 5.66 11.47
N ASP A 9 4.21 5.93 11.80
CA ASP A 9 5.37 5.28 11.17
C ASP A 9 5.54 3.84 11.69
N VAL A 10 4.53 3.03 11.42
CA VAL A 10 4.49 1.60 11.74
C VAL A 10 3.62 0.88 10.72
N GLY A 11 4.12 -0.23 10.20
CA GLY A 11 3.41 -1.08 9.25
C GLY A 11 3.87 -2.53 9.37
N ALA A 12 3.50 -3.36 8.40
CA ALA A 12 3.83 -4.78 8.43
C ALA A 12 5.35 -5.07 8.46
N ARG A 13 6.20 -4.14 8.03
CA ARG A 13 7.68 -4.29 8.10
C ARG A 13 8.23 -4.25 9.52
N ASP A 14 7.47 -3.71 10.46
CA ASP A 14 7.88 -3.57 11.87
C ASP A 14 7.50 -4.79 12.71
N GLU A 15 6.88 -5.78 12.10
CA GLU A 15 6.43 -7.00 12.74
C GLU A 15 7.57 -8.03 12.91
N HIS A 16 7.44 -8.87 13.94
CA HIS A 16 8.33 -10.02 14.06
C HIS A 16 7.92 -11.12 13.07
N PRO A 17 8.87 -11.84 12.43
CA PRO A 17 8.57 -12.87 11.43
C PRO A 17 7.64 -14.01 11.89
N ASP A 18 7.58 -14.24 13.19
CA ASP A 18 6.73 -15.26 13.82
C ASP A 18 5.41 -14.67 14.38
N HIS A 19 5.21 -13.35 14.27
CA HIS A 19 4.05 -12.61 14.76
C HIS A 19 3.62 -11.57 13.72
N THR A 20 3.22 -12.03 12.54
CA THR A 20 2.84 -11.16 11.42
C THR A 20 1.34 -10.88 11.39
N GLY A 21 0.95 -9.75 10.78
CA GLY A 21 -0.44 -9.26 10.74
C GLY A 21 -0.80 -8.39 11.94
N PHE A 22 0.17 -8.07 12.83
CA PHE A 22 -0.07 -7.25 14.02
C PHE A 22 -0.39 -5.79 13.68
N ALA A 23 0.27 -5.20 12.70
CA ALA A 23 -0.03 -3.83 12.28
C ALA A 23 -1.48 -3.70 11.77
N HIS A 24 -1.96 -4.69 11.02
CA HIS A 24 -3.34 -4.76 10.58
C HIS A 24 -4.32 -5.08 11.72
N LEU A 25 -3.97 -5.97 12.63
CA LEU A 25 -4.77 -6.22 13.83
C LEU A 25 -4.94 -4.94 14.66
N PHE A 26 -3.87 -4.11 14.75
CA PHE A 26 -3.91 -2.83 15.42
C PHE A 26 -4.82 -1.82 14.72
N GLU A 27 -4.87 -1.81 13.40
CA GLU A 27 -5.83 -1.00 12.67
C GLU A 27 -7.25 -1.24 13.22
N HIS A 28 -7.64 -2.50 13.40
CA HIS A 28 -8.93 -2.88 13.96
C HIS A 28 -9.06 -2.56 15.47
N LEU A 29 -8.04 -2.85 16.25
CA LEU A 29 -8.05 -2.62 17.70
C LEU A 29 -8.23 -1.15 18.07
N MET A 30 -7.73 -0.22 17.25
CA MET A 30 -7.86 1.22 17.45
C MET A 30 -9.33 1.72 17.37
N PHE A 31 -10.24 0.92 16.82
CA PHE A 31 -11.68 1.17 16.83
C PHE A 31 -12.42 0.41 17.95
N GLY A 32 -11.73 -0.47 18.66
CA GLY A 32 -12.28 -1.30 19.74
C GLY A 32 -12.55 -0.56 21.07
N GLY A 33 -12.37 0.76 21.09
CA GLY A 33 -12.52 1.61 22.27
C GLY A 33 -11.20 1.98 22.93
N SER A 34 -11.23 3.11 23.64
CA SER A 34 -10.09 3.65 24.40
C SER A 34 -10.47 3.79 25.88
N VAL A 35 -9.53 4.25 26.71
CA VAL A 35 -9.71 4.30 28.18
C VAL A 35 -10.94 5.09 28.60
N HIS A 36 -11.25 6.20 27.93
CA HIS A 36 -12.39 7.04 28.26
C HIS A 36 -13.55 6.93 27.28
N ILE A 37 -13.33 6.30 26.12
CA ILE A 37 -14.27 6.23 25.00
C ILE A 37 -14.48 4.77 24.61
N PRO A 38 -15.52 4.10 25.16
CA PRO A 38 -15.74 2.68 24.89
C PRO A 38 -16.21 2.38 23.47
N ASP A 39 -16.73 3.37 22.76
CA ASP A 39 -17.22 3.27 21.39
C ASP A 39 -16.79 4.53 20.62
N TYR A 40 -15.92 4.35 19.63
CA TYR A 40 -15.38 5.43 18.82
C TYR A 40 -16.39 5.99 17.82
N ASP A 41 -17.21 5.12 17.21
CA ASP A 41 -18.04 5.48 16.08
C ASP A 41 -19.28 6.30 16.50
N THR A 42 -19.91 5.95 17.59
CA THR A 42 -21.14 6.62 18.04
C THR A 42 -21.00 8.13 18.23
N PRO A 43 -19.99 8.65 18.98
CA PRO A 43 -19.82 10.09 19.11
C PRO A 43 -19.43 10.78 17.80
N LEU A 44 -18.67 10.11 16.92
CA LEU A 44 -18.32 10.66 15.62
C LEU A 44 -19.54 10.78 14.71
N GLN A 45 -20.39 9.75 14.66
CA GLN A 45 -21.64 9.76 13.89
C GLN A 45 -22.60 10.84 14.40
N HIS A 46 -22.71 11.01 15.73
CA HIS A 46 -23.51 12.09 16.31
C HIS A 46 -22.98 13.48 15.95
N ALA A 47 -21.67 13.62 15.76
CA ALA A 47 -21.04 14.83 15.26
C ALA A 47 -21.22 15.03 13.74
N GLY A 48 -21.80 14.07 13.03
CA GLY A 48 -21.96 14.06 11.57
C GLY A 48 -20.67 13.75 10.82
N GLY A 49 -19.76 13.02 11.46
CA GLY A 49 -18.49 12.60 10.88
C GLY A 49 -18.51 11.15 10.40
N GLU A 50 -17.50 10.82 9.63
CA GLU A 50 -17.16 9.49 9.14
C GLU A 50 -15.69 9.24 9.30
N ASN A 51 -15.29 7.99 9.41
CA ASN A 51 -13.89 7.59 9.55
C ASN A 51 -13.57 6.35 8.73
N ASN A 52 -12.29 6.09 8.56
CA ASN A 52 -11.75 4.81 8.13
C ASN A 52 -10.24 4.73 8.48
N ALA A 53 -9.63 3.59 8.19
CA ALA A 53 -8.21 3.38 8.32
C ALA A 53 -7.70 2.42 7.24
N TRP A 54 -6.39 2.36 7.09
CA TRP A 54 -5.71 1.35 6.29
C TRP A 54 -4.27 1.19 6.76
N THR A 55 -3.76 0.00 6.55
CA THR A 55 -2.37 -0.37 6.85
C THR A 55 -1.69 -0.91 5.61
N ASN A 56 -0.43 -0.55 5.43
CA ASN A 56 0.42 -1.13 4.41
C ASN A 56 1.73 -1.68 5.02
N ASN A 57 2.73 -1.90 4.20
CA ASN A 57 4.02 -2.38 4.69
C ASN A 57 4.70 -1.39 5.64
N ASP A 58 4.49 -0.09 5.46
CA ASP A 58 5.32 0.98 6.02
C ASP A 58 4.61 1.80 7.09
N ILE A 59 3.30 2.01 6.93
CA ILE A 59 2.51 2.91 7.76
C ILE A 59 1.15 2.33 8.10
N THR A 60 0.58 2.82 9.20
CA THR A 60 -0.84 2.68 9.55
C THR A 60 -1.47 4.06 9.59
N ASN A 61 -2.53 4.25 8.82
CA ASN A 61 -3.17 5.53 8.59
C ASN A 61 -4.61 5.52 9.08
N TYR A 62 -4.97 6.54 9.87
CA TYR A 62 -6.32 6.76 10.37
C TYR A 62 -6.80 8.12 9.89
N TYR A 63 -8.05 8.20 9.51
CA TYR A 63 -8.63 9.48 9.10
C TYR A 63 -10.10 9.59 9.46
N LEU A 64 -10.53 10.81 9.58
CA LEU A 64 -11.94 11.18 9.74
C LEU A 64 -12.25 12.46 8.98
N THR A 65 -13.52 12.60 8.63
CA THR A 65 -14.08 13.87 8.18
C THR A 65 -15.25 14.25 9.07
N VAL A 66 -15.39 15.54 9.35
CA VAL A 66 -16.41 16.04 10.26
C VAL A 66 -16.83 17.46 9.86
N PRO A 67 -18.10 17.87 10.11
CA PRO A 67 -18.49 19.28 9.99
C PRO A 67 -17.61 20.18 10.85
N ALA A 68 -17.20 21.34 10.30
CA ALA A 68 -16.29 22.26 10.97
C ALA A 68 -16.73 22.70 12.38
N ALA A 69 -18.06 22.82 12.60
CA ALA A 69 -18.61 23.15 13.91
C ALA A 69 -18.34 22.09 14.98
N ASN A 70 -18.08 20.84 14.57
CA ASN A 70 -17.89 19.69 15.47
C ASN A 70 -16.45 19.14 15.41
N VAL A 71 -15.51 19.89 14.86
CA VAL A 71 -14.11 19.45 14.64
C VAL A 71 -13.42 18.99 15.92
N GLU A 72 -13.74 19.59 17.06
CA GLU A 72 -13.15 19.24 18.35
C GLU A 72 -13.44 17.79 18.75
N THR A 73 -14.58 17.22 18.31
CA THR A 73 -14.89 15.79 18.51
C THR A 73 -13.80 14.90 17.89
N GLY A 74 -13.30 15.24 16.70
CA GLY A 74 -12.20 14.50 16.07
C GLY A 74 -10.91 14.55 16.88
N PHE A 75 -10.51 15.74 17.37
CA PHE A 75 -9.33 15.89 18.22
C PHE A 75 -9.44 15.08 19.51
N TRP A 76 -10.61 15.10 20.15
CA TRP A 76 -10.89 14.31 21.35
C TRP A 76 -10.78 12.81 21.10
N LEU A 77 -11.45 12.28 20.08
CA LEU A 77 -11.44 10.86 19.74
C LEU A 77 -10.04 10.34 19.41
N GLU A 78 -9.33 11.08 18.54
CA GLU A 78 -7.99 10.68 18.10
C GLU A 78 -6.95 10.73 19.22
N SER A 79 -7.04 11.74 20.08
CA SER A 79 -6.11 11.90 21.20
C SER A 79 -6.32 10.82 22.27
N ASP A 80 -7.56 10.43 22.55
CA ASP A 80 -7.87 9.42 23.57
C ASP A 80 -7.35 8.04 23.16
N ARG A 81 -7.58 7.63 21.90
CA ARG A 81 -7.03 6.34 21.42
C ARG A 81 -5.50 6.34 21.30
N MET A 82 -4.86 7.50 21.04
CA MET A 82 -3.40 7.63 21.08
C MET A 82 -2.85 7.55 22.50
N LEU A 83 -3.58 8.08 23.49
CA LEU A 83 -3.19 8.05 24.90
C LEU A 83 -3.14 6.62 25.42
N ALA A 84 -4.24 5.89 25.30
CA ALA A 84 -4.35 4.49 25.72
C ALA A 84 -5.61 3.83 25.16
N LEU A 85 -5.46 2.61 24.67
CA LEU A 85 -6.59 1.77 24.28
C LEU A 85 -7.19 1.05 25.50
N ALA A 86 -8.46 0.68 25.41
CA ALA A 86 -9.15 -0.15 26.40
C ALA A 86 -8.76 -1.63 26.18
N PHE A 87 -7.51 -1.96 26.45
CA PHE A 87 -7.02 -3.34 26.31
C PHE A 87 -7.84 -4.29 27.20
N SER A 88 -8.55 -5.19 26.57
CA SER A 88 -9.30 -6.22 27.28
C SER A 88 -9.27 -7.55 26.51
N PRO A 89 -9.33 -8.68 27.22
CA PRO A 89 -9.42 -9.99 26.56
C PRO A 89 -10.57 -10.09 25.59
N ARG A 90 -11.70 -9.43 25.90
CA ARG A 90 -12.90 -9.40 25.03
C ARG A 90 -12.67 -8.61 23.75
N SER A 91 -12.08 -7.41 23.84
CA SER A 91 -11.78 -6.58 22.67
C SER A 91 -10.81 -7.31 21.73
N LEU A 92 -9.75 -7.88 22.29
CA LEU A 92 -8.80 -8.67 21.51
C LEU A 92 -9.46 -9.86 20.83
N GLU A 93 -10.29 -10.63 21.55
CA GLU A 93 -10.97 -11.80 20.98
C GLU A 93 -11.90 -11.42 19.82
N VAL A 94 -12.66 -10.32 19.95
CA VAL A 94 -13.54 -9.82 18.89
C VAL A 94 -12.73 -9.44 17.66
N GLN A 95 -11.67 -8.62 17.81
CA GLN A 95 -10.89 -8.13 16.68
C GLN A 95 -10.04 -9.23 16.03
N ARG A 96 -9.51 -10.17 16.80
CA ARG A 96 -8.91 -11.38 16.24
C ARG A 96 -9.88 -12.14 15.35
N GLY A 97 -11.11 -12.33 15.83
CA GLY A 97 -12.17 -12.99 15.06
C GLY A 97 -12.45 -12.29 13.73
N VAL A 98 -12.55 -10.96 13.74
CA VAL A 98 -12.77 -10.14 12.54
C VAL A 98 -11.60 -10.29 11.55
N VAL A 99 -10.36 -10.08 12.01
CA VAL A 99 -9.16 -10.16 11.14
C VAL A 99 -8.95 -11.58 10.60
N MET A 100 -9.20 -12.60 11.41
CA MET A 100 -9.13 -14.00 10.95
C MET A 100 -10.16 -14.32 9.87
N GLU A 101 -11.37 -13.79 10.00
CA GLU A 101 -12.40 -13.98 8.97
C GLU A 101 -12.06 -13.21 7.69
N GLU A 102 -11.53 -11.99 7.82
CA GLU A 102 -11.03 -11.22 6.68
C GLU A 102 -9.89 -11.95 5.94
N PHE A 103 -8.94 -12.53 6.69
CA PHE A 103 -7.87 -13.36 6.13
C PHE A 103 -8.45 -14.52 5.30
N LYS A 104 -9.42 -15.24 5.86
CA LYS A 104 -10.07 -16.35 5.13
C LYS A 104 -10.77 -15.84 3.87
N GLN A 105 -11.55 -14.78 3.98
CA GLN A 105 -12.27 -14.21 2.84
C GLN A 105 -11.34 -13.73 1.74
N ARG A 106 -10.31 -12.94 2.08
CA ARG A 106 -9.42 -12.32 1.11
C ARG A 106 -8.37 -13.28 0.53
N CYS A 107 -7.85 -14.20 1.37
CA CYS A 107 -6.70 -15.01 0.97
C CYS A 107 -7.04 -16.46 0.64
N LEU A 108 -8.08 -17.05 1.28
CA LEU A 108 -8.40 -18.46 1.12
C LEU A 108 -9.62 -18.69 0.24
N ASN A 109 -10.65 -17.85 0.35
CA ASN A 109 -11.93 -18.07 -0.33
C ASN A 109 -12.05 -17.29 -1.64
N LEU A 110 -11.26 -16.22 -1.84
CA LEU A 110 -11.29 -15.44 -3.06
C LEU A 110 -10.37 -16.09 -4.13
N PRO A 111 -10.84 -16.30 -5.35
CA PRO A 111 -9.96 -16.73 -6.44
C PRO A 111 -8.74 -15.79 -6.56
N TYR A 112 -7.54 -16.38 -6.67
CA TYR A 112 -6.26 -15.65 -6.69
C TYR A 112 -5.92 -14.90 -5.40
N GLY A 113 -6.63 -15.14 -4.30
CA GLY A 113 -6.44 -14.39 -3.05
C GLY A 113 -5.09 -14.62 -2.37
N ASP A 114 -4.46 -15.78 -2.61
CA ASP A 114 -3.17 -16.13 -2.03
C ASP A 114 -1.95 -15.64 -2.86
N VAL A 115 -2.15 -14.91 -3.95
CA VAL A 115 -1.05 -14.42 -4.82
C VAL A 115 -0.03 -13.61 -4.03
N GLY A 116 -0.46 -12.73 -3.12
CA GLY A 116 0.44 -11.96 -2.28
C GLY A 116 1.33 -12.84 -1.37
N HIS A 117 0.78 -13.96 -0.88
CA HIS A 117 1.51 -14.94 -0.06
C HIS A 117 2.50 -15.79 -0.86
N LEU A 118 2.36 -15.83 -2.18
CA LEU A 118 3.21 -16.59 -3.09
C LEU A 118 4.30 -15.72 -3.73
N ILE A 119 3.94 -14.56 -4.28
CA ILE A 119 4.89 -13.71 -5.01
C ILE A 119 5.86 -12.95 -4.08
N ARG A 120 5.40 -12.52 -2.89
CA ARG A 120 6.24 -11.79 -1.96
C ARG A 120 7.43 -12.61 -1.43
N PRO A 121 7.26 -13.83 -0.89
CA PRO A 121 8.38 -14.64 -0.45
C PRO A 121 9.24 -15.19 -1.61
N LEU A 122 8.72 -15.17 -2.84
CA LEU A 122 9.51 -15.46 -4.04
C LEU A 122 10.46 -14.30 -4.33
N ALA A 123 9.99 -13.05 -4.26
CA ALA A 123 10.76 -11.86 -4.50
C ALA A 123 11.70 -11.52 -3.33
N TYR A 124 11.22 -11.53 -2.09
CA TYR A 124 11.98 -11.16 -0.90
C TYR A 124 12.38 -12.37 -0.08
N GLN A 125 13.67 -12.54 0.18
CA GLN A 125 14.21 -13.66 0.97
C GLN A 125 14.37 -13.31 2.45
N VAL A 126 14.81 -12.07 2.74
CA VAL A 126 15.13 -11.63 4.10
C VAL A 126 14.31 -10.42 4.54
N HIS A 127 13.98 -9.51 3.61
CA HIS A 127 13.27 -8.28 3.94
C HIS A 127 11.84 -8.57 4.43
N PRO A 128 11.31 -7.82 5.42
CA PRO A 128 9.94 -8.00 5.93
C PRO A 128 8.83 -7.86 4.89
N TYR A 129 9.08 -7.23 3.74
CA TYR A 129 8.10 -7.18 2.63
C TYR A 129 7.75 -8.55 2.04
N ARG A 130 8.41 -9.61 2.49
CA ARG A 130 8.10 -11.00 2.12
C ARG A 130 6.77 -11.53 2.64
N TRP A 131 6.13 -10.86 3.60
CA TRP A 131 4.78 -11.19 4.02
C TRP A 131 3.79 -10.06 3.71
N PRO A 132 2.52 -10.39 3.43
CA PRO A 132 1.48 -9.40 3.23
C PRO A 132 1.04 -8.77 4.56
N THR A 133 0.45 -7.58 4.47
CA THR A 133 -0.01 -6.80 5.63
C THR A 133 -1.02 -7.56 6.51
N ILE A 134 -1.86 -8.41 5.89
CA ILE A 134 -2.84 -9.23 6.62
C ILE A 134 -2.18 -10.35 7.45
N GLY A 135 -0.88 -10.52 7.32
CA GLY A 135 -0.09 -11.56 7.99
C GLY A 135 0.29 -12.72 7.08
N LYS A 136 1.37 -13.40 7.43
CA LYS A 136 1.88 -14.57 6.72
C LYS A 136 1.00 -15.80 6.93
N GLU A 137 0.54 -16.00 8.17
CA GLU A 137 -0.20 -17.18 8.60
C GLU A 137 -1.32 -16.80 9.56
N LEU A 138 -2.48 -17.44 9.41
CA LEU A 138 -3.64 -17.23 10.26
C LEU A 138 -3.35 -17.49 11.75
N SER A 139 -2.45 -18.45 12.02
CA SER A 139 -2.02 -18.83 13.37
C SER A 139 -1.37 -17.68 14.13
N HIS A 140 -0.66 -16.77 13.45
CA HIS A 140 -0.03 -15.62 14.09
C HIS A 140 -1.06 -14.66 14.72
N ILE A 141 -2.18 -14.46 14.04
CA ILE A 141 -3.29 -13.66 14.59
C ILE A 141 -4.05 -14.42 15.67
N ALA A 142 -4.30 -15.73 15.44
CA ALA A 142 -5.05 -16.55 16.39
C ALA A 142 -4.35 -16.68 17.76
N GLN A 143 -3.04 -16.67 17.79
CA GLN A 143 -2.21 -16.84 19.00
C GLN A 143 -1.80 -15.51 19.64
N ALA A 144 -2.13 -14.35 19.02
CA ALA A 144 -1.79 -13.04 19.57
C ALA A 144 -2.30 -12.89 21.01
N THR A 145 -1.41 -12.58 21.92
CA THR A 145 -1.71 -12.39 23.36
C THR A 145 -1.96 -10.91 23.67
N LEU A 146 -2.59 -10.63 24.80
CA LEU A 146 -2.84 -9.26 25.23
C LEU A 146 -1.53 -8.52 25.51
N ASP A 147 -0.56 -9.19 26.13
CA ASP A 147 0.74 -8.61 26.49
C ASP A 147 1.53 -8.19 25.22
N GLU A 148 1.53 -9.03 24.19
CA GLU A 148 2.18 -8.71 22.89
C GLU A 148 1.50 -7.54 22.20
N VAL A 149 0.18 -7.49 22.27
CA VAL A 149 -0.63 -6.39 21.71
C VAL A 149 -0.33 -5.09 22.45
N GLU A 150 -0.29 -5.09 23.79
CA GLU A 150 0.07 -3.92 24.60
C GLU A 150 1.50 -3.44 24.31
N GLU A 151 2.47 -4.37 24.24
CA GLU A 151 3.86 -4.06 23.91
C GLU A 151 3.95 -3.37 22.53
N PHE A 152 3.28 -3.91 21.52
CA PHE A 152 3.28 -3.34 20.17
C PHE A 152 2.70 -1.93 20.15
N PHE A 153 1.58 -1.68 20.86
CA PHE A 153 0.99 -0.35 20.97
C PHE A 153 1.96 0.66 21.59
N TYR A 154 2.47 0.36 22.79
CA TYR A 154 3.35 1.29 23.50
C TYR A 154 4.67 1.55 22.78
N ARG A 155 5.10 0.60 21.96
CA ARG A 155 6.30 0.70 21.14
C ARG A 155 6.14 1.60 19.92
N HIS A 156 4.98 1.55 19.26
CA HIS A 156 4.80 2.15 17.94
C HIS A 156 3.79 3.29 17.89
N TYR A 157 2.72 3.25 18.68
CA TYR A 157 1.64 4.23 18.62
C TYR A 157 1.86 5.40 19.58
N ALA A 158 2.97 6.09 19.40
CA ALA A 158 3.37 7.24 20.21
C ALA A 158 3.14 8.55 19.45
N PRO A 159 2.86 9.69 20.14
CA PRO A 159 2.68 10.99 19.47
C PRO A 159 3.93 11.44 18.70
N ASN A 160 5.11 11.02 19.13
CA ASN A 160 6.36 11.32 18.45
C ASN A 160 6.75 10.27 17.38
N ASN A 161 5.85 9.36 17.04
CA ASN A 161 5.92 8.42 15.91
C ASN A 161 4.73 8.61 14.96
N ALA A 162 4.09 9.78 15.01
CA ALA A 162 2.90 10.09 14.22
C ALA A 162 2.95 11.48 13.63
N VAL A 163 2.26 11.67 12.52
CA VAL A 163 1.98 12.97 11.91
C VAL A 163 0.48 13.19 11.88
N LEU A 164 0.03 14.33 12.40
CA LEU A 164 -1.35 14.80 12.28
C LEU A 164 -1.42 15.88 11.19
N ALA A 165 -2.20 15.64 10.16
CA ALA A 165 -2.56 16.65 9.18
C ALA A 165 -4.05 17.00 9.28
N VAL A 166 -4.35 18.29 9.25
CA VAL A 166 -5.73 18.82 9.34
C VAL A 166 -5.97 19.79 8.18
N THR A 167 -7.03 19.55 7.43
CA THR A 167 -7.37 20.37 6.25
C THR A 167 -8.85 20.72 6.21
N GLY A 168 -9.18 21.81 5.55
CA GLY A 168 -10.57 22.22 5.37
C GLY A 168 -10.92 23.54 6.04
N HIS A 169 -12.17 23.69 6.48
CA HIS A 169 -12.66 24.94 7.06
C HIS A 169 -12.33 25.07 8.56
N ILE A 170 -11.06 25.33 8.86
CA ILE A 170 -10.50 25.57 10.19
C ILE A 170 -9.29 26.50 10.07
N SER A 171 -9.08 27.39 11.06
CA SER A 171 -7.90 28.26 11.07
C SER A 171 -6.69 27.55 11.68
N TRP A 172 -5.48 28.04 11.35
CA TRP A 172 -4.25 27.58 11.97
C TRP A 172 -4.25 27.72 13.49
N ASP A 173 -4.67 28.88 14.00
CA ASP A 173 -4.69 29.14 15.45
C ASP A 173 -5.64 28.18 16.18
N GLU A 174 -6.80 27.87 15.58
CA GLU A 174 -7.75 26.95 16.17
C GLU A 174 -7.21 25.50 16.10
N THR A 175 -6.62 25.10 14.99
CA THR A 175 -5.97 23.77 14.85
C THR A 175 -4.88 23.61 15.91
N ARG A 176 -4.01 24.60 16.06
CA ARG A 176 -2.94 24.60 17.06
C ARG A 176 -3.50 24.52 18.47
N ARG A 177 -4.50 25.34 18.79
CA ARG A 177 -5.16 25.35 20.12
C ARG A 177 -5.75 23.97 20.46
N LEU A 178 -6.43 23.35 19.50
CA LEU A 178 -7.03 22.03 19.70
C LEU A 178 -5.96 20.92 19.81
N ALA A 179 -4.92 20.97 18.98
CA ALA A 179 -3.81 20.04 19.07
C ALA A 179 -3.09 20.14 20.43
N GLU A 180 -2.77 21.37 20.89
CA GLU A 180 -2.17 21.59 22.21
C GLU A 180 -3.08 21.11 23.36
N LYS A 181 -4.39 21.35 23.25
CA LYS A 181 -5.36 20.92 24.27
C LYS A 181 -5.45 19.40 24.39
N TRP A 182 -5.56 18.70 23.26
CA TRP A 182 -5.93 17.28 23.24
C TRP A 182 -4.71 16.36 23.17
N PHE A 183 -3.72 16.67 22.34
CA PHE A 183 -2.51 15.85 22.19
C PHE A 183 -1.36 16.30 23.11
N GLY A 184 -1.31 17.58 23.51
CA GLY A 184 -0.25 18.10 24.37
C GLY A 184 -0.03 17.36 25.69
N PRO A 185 -1.08 16.85 26.37
CA PRO A 185 -0.93 16.04 27.57
C PRO A 185 -0.34 14.65 27.35
N ILE A 186 -0.32 14.13 26.10
CA ILE A 186 0.15 12.77 25.81
C ILE A 186 1.67 12.74 25.88
N PRO A 187 2.27 11.93 26.76
CA PRO A 187 3.71 11.89 26.90
C PRO A 187 4.39 11.27 25.69
N ARG A 188 5.58 11.78 25.36
CA ARG A 188 6.49 11.12 24.41
C ARG A 188 6.84 9.72 24.92
N ARG A 189 7.02 8.80 24.01
CA ARG A 189 7.50 7.44 24.31
C ARG A 189 8.82 7.19 23.61
N GLU A 190 9.56 6.20 24.09
CA GLU A 190 10.73 5.73 23.38
C GLU A 190 10.30 4.91 22.18
N VAL A 191 10.67 5.39 20.97
CA VAL A 191 10.43 4.69 19.71
C VAL A 191 11.74 4.01 19.31
N PRO A 192 11.75 2.67 19.16
CA PRO A 192 12.96 1.95 18.79
C PRO A 192 13.48 2.39 17.43
N LEU A 193 14.80 2.44 17.28
CA LEU A 193 15.41 2.60 15.97
C LEU A 193 15.09 1.39 15.11
N ARG A 194 14.55 1.65 13.93
CA ARG A 194 14.25 0.60 12.95
C ARG A 194 15.56 0.08 12.34
N CYS A 195 15.74 -1.22 12.37
CA CYS A 195 16.88 -1.90 11.75
C CYS A 195 16.35 -3.06 10.91
N LEU A 196 16.05 -2.79 9.63
CA LEU A 196 15.54 -3.80 8.71
C LEU A 196 16.70 -4.52 8.01
N PRO A 197 16.61 -5.85 7.79
CA PRO A 197 17.56 -6.56 6.97
C PRO A 197 17.44 -6.07 5.52
N GLN A 198 18.57 -5.82 4.89
CA GLN A 198 18.59 -5.45 3.48
C GLN A 198 18.36 -6.69 2.61
N GLU A 199 17.44 -6.58 1.64
CA GLU A 199 17.25 -7.62 0.64
C GLU A 199 18.50 -7.72 -0.24
N PRO A 200 19.10 -8.93 -0.41
CA PRO A 200 20.23 -9.10 -1.30
C PRO A 200 19.81 -8.86 -2.76
N ILE A 201 20.76 -8.32 -3.55
CA ILE A 201 20.53 -8.15 -4.98
C ILE A 201 20.24 -9.52 -5.61
N GLN A 202 19.12 -9.62 -6.31
CA GLN A 202 18.74 -10.83 -7.02
C GLN A 202 19.64 -11.01 -8.26
N THR A 203 20.20 -12.20 -8.45
CA THR A 203 21.13 -12.52 -9.52
C THR A 203 20.62 -13.58 -10.51
N GLU A 204 19.48 -14.21 -10.20
CA GLU A 204 18.86 -15.24 -11.01
C GLU A 204 17.33 -15.14 -11.00
N GLU A 205 16.70 -15.64 -12.06
CA GLU A 205 15.25 -15.72 -12.15
C GLU A 205 14.72 -16.70 -11.10
N ARG A 206 13.63 -16.32 -10.41
CA ARG A 206 12.93 -17.17 -9.46
C ARG A 206 11.55 -17.52 -10.02
N ARG A 207 11.17 -18.80 -9.95
CA ARG A 207 9.90 -19.29 -10.48
C ARG A 207 9.15 -20.12 -9.47
N LEU A 208 7.83 -19.97 -9.51
CA LEU A 208 6.89 -20.82 -8.77
C LEU A 208 5.71 -21.15 -9.68
N THR A 209 5.29 -22.41 -9.64
CA THR A 209 4.05 -22.85 -10.29
C THR A 209 3.14 -23.43 -9.22
N VAL A 210 1.90 -22.97 -9.20
CA VAL A 210 0.85 -23.48 -8.31
C VAL A 210 -0.39 -23.86 -9.13
N GLU A 211 -1.15 -24.80 -8.60
CA GLU A 211 -2.45 -25.19 -9.14
C GLU A 211 -3.53 -24.87 -8.12
N ARG A 212 -4.60 -24.20 -8.55
CA ARG A 212 -5.71 -23.76 -7.69
C ARG A 212 -7.04 -23.90 -8.45
N GLU A 213 -8.10 -23.94 -7.67
CA GLU A 213 -9.46 -23.90 -8.21
C GLU A 213 -9.84 -22.46 -8.57
N VAL A 214 -9.45 -22.03 -9.77
CA VAL A 214 -9.70 -20.69 -10.31
C VAL A 214 -10.24 -20.76 -11.73
N PRO A 215 -10.96 -19.71 -12.20
CA PRO A 215 -11.62 -19.74 -13.49
C PRO A 215 -10.68 -19.89 -14.70
N VAL A 216 -9.50 -19.28 -14.66
CA VAL A 216 -8.53 -19.29 -15.77
C VAL A 216 -7.11 -19.23 -15.23
N ASP A 217 -6.14 -19.63 -16.04
CA ASP A 217 -4.73 -19.44 -15.75
C ASP A 217 -4.39 -17.96 -15.59
N ALA A 218 -3.44 -17.66 -14.72
CA ALA A 218 -2.95 -16.30 -14.52
C ALA A 218 -1.43 -16.26 -14.43
N LEU A 219 -0.84 -15.22 -15.02
CA LEU A 219 0.59 -14.94 -14.99
C LEU A 219 0.84 -13.74 -14.06
N TYR A 220 1.79 -13.90 -13.13
CA TYR A 220 2.29 -12.82 -12.31
C TYR A 220 3.80 -12.74 -12.45
N MET A 221 4.30 -11.53 -12.70
CA MET A 221 5.72 -11.23 -12.77
C MET A 221 6.02 -10.05 -11.85
N ALA A 222 7.12 -10.13 -11.12
CA ALA A 222 7.56 -9.06 -10.24
C ALA A 222 9.05 -8.78 -10.44
N PHE A 223 9.42 -7.51 -10.44
CA PHE A 223 10.78 -7.02 -10.64
C PHE A 223 11.13 -6.09 -9.49
N HIS A 224 12.30 -6.25 -8.87
CA HIS A 224 12.77 -5.30 -7.87
C HIS A 224 13.00 -3.93 -8.47
N ILE A 225 12.57 -2.91 -7.75
CA ILE A 225 12.74 -1.49 -8.07
C ILE A 225 13.24 -0.73 -6.83
N CYS A 226 13.54 0.55 -6.97
CA CYS A 226 13.90 1.43 -5.86
C CYS A 226 12.73 1.67 -4.89
N GLY A 227 13.05 2.24 -3.74
CA GLY A 227 12.05 2.74 -2.79
C GLY A 227 11.37 4.02 -3.28
N ARG A 228 10.19 4.32 -2.71
CA ARG A 228 9.39 5.51 -3.08
C ARG A 228 10.11 6.83 -2.80
N ASP A 229 10.96 6.87 -1.79
CA ASP A 229 11.68 8.09 -1.39
C ASP A 229 12.90 8.37 -2.30
N GLU A 230 13.21 7.49 -3.25
CA GLU A 230 14.29 7.64 -4.21
C GLU A 230 13.84 8.38 -5.49
N ALA A 231 14.74 9.17 -6.08
CA ALA A 231 14.42 9.98 -7.26
C ALA A 231 13.97 9.15 -8.47
N ASP A 232 14.49 7.95 -8.63
CA ASP A 232 14.15 7.03 -9.73
C ASP A 232 12.72 6.47 -9.61
N PHE A 233 12.04 6.59 -8.45
CA PHE A 233 10.69 6.09 -8.26
C PHE A 233 9.70 6.64 -9.30
N TYR A 234 9.77 7.93 -9.59
CA TYR A 234 8.89 8.60 -10.57
C TYR A 234 9.07 8.04 -11.98
N ILE A 235 10.28 7.54 -12.30
CA ILE A 235 10.56 6.88 -13.57
C ILE A 235 9.89 5.51 -13.62
N TYR A 236 9.96 4.73 -12.53
CA TYR A 236 9.30 3.42 -12.42
C TYR A 236 7.78 3.53 -12.48
N ASP A 237 7.22 4.53 -11.79
CA ASP A 237 5.77 4.74 -11.77
C ASP A 237 5.26 5.16 -13.16
N ALA A 238 5.93 6.12 -13.83
CA ALA A 238 5.64 6.48 -15.22
C ALA A 238 5.80 5.29 -16.19
N LEU A 239 6.80 4.43 -15.96
CA LEU A 239 7.02 3.22 -16.74
C LEU A 239 5.85 2.23 -16.60
N SER A 240 5.33 2.04 -15.38
CA SER A 240 4.16 1.20 -15.15
C SER A 240 2.91 1.74 -15.84
N ASP A 241 2.73 3.07 -15.86
CA ASP A 241 1.62 3.74 -16.55
C ASP A 241 1.70 3.57 -18.08
N ILE A 242 2.89 3.65 -18.67
CA ILE A 242 3.09 3.36 -20.09
C ILE A 242 2.73 1.91 -20.41
N LEU A 243 3.08 0.98 -19.53
CA LEU A 243 2.80 -0.44 -19.73
C LEU A 243 1.30 -0.74 -19.65
N SER A 244 0.56 -0.21 -18.69
CA SER A 244 -0.79 -0.70 -18.43
C SER A 244 -1.85 0.34 -18.06
N ASN A 245 -1.53 1.62 -17.94
CA ASN A 245 -2.54 2.56 -17.46
C ASN A 245 -3.40 3.17 -18.59
N GLY A 246 -4.60 2.59 -18.79
CA GLY A 246 -5.59 3.01 -19.79
C GLY A 246 -5.53 2.23 -21.10
N ARG A 247 -6.57 2.45 -21.94
CA ARG A 247 -6.76 1.66 -23.17
C ARG A 247 -5.63 1.77 -24.18
N SER A 248 -4.89 2.87 -24.19
CA SER A 248 -3.78 3.11 -25.13
C SER A 248 -2.41 2.71 -24.59
N SER A 249 -2.35 2.06 -23.43
CA SER A 249 -1.10 1.55 -22.86
C SER A 249 -0.61 0.32 -23.62
N ARG A 250 0.70 0.06 -23.59
CA ARG A 250 1.35 -0.92 -24.47
C ARG A 250 0.84 -2.33 -24.27
N LEU A 251 0.82 -2.84 -23.05
CA LEU A 251 0.32 -4.20 -22.76
C LEU A 251 -1.16 -4.33 -23.09
N THR A 252 -1.96 -3.30 -22.79
CA THR A 252 -3.39 -3.31 -23.13
C THR A 252 -3.61 -3.37 -24.64
N GLN A 253 -2.92 -2.54 -25.41
CA GLN A 253 -3.06 -2.58 -26.88
C GLN A 253 -2.57 -3.88 -27.47
N ALA A 254 -1.31 -4.24 -27.22
CA ALA A 254 -0.69 -5.37 -27.89
C ALA A 254 -1.25 -6.72 -27.45
N LEU A 255 -1.44 -6.92 -26.12
CA LEU A 255 -1.69 -8.24 -25.59
C LEU A 255 -3.17 -8.51 -25.29
N LEU A 256 -3.93 -7.47 -24.91
CA LEU A 256 -5.35 -7.62 -24.61
C LEU A 256 -6.23 -7.36 -25.84
N LEU A 257 -6.00 -6.27 -26.57
CA LEU A 257 -6.89 -5.84 -27.66
C LEU A 257 -6.52 -6.47 -29.02
N GLU A 258 -5.24 -6.45 -29.41
CA GLU A 258 -4.78 -6.94 -30.71
C GLU A 258 -4.58 -8.44 -30.71
N ARG A 259 -3.68 -8.97 -29.86
CA ARG A 259 -3.33 -10.41 -29.82
C ARG A 259 -4.32 -11.24 -29.02
N LYS A 260 -5.11 -10.63 -28.15
CA LYS A 260 -6.15 -11.26 -27.32
C LYS A 260 -5.62 -12.45 -26.51
N LEU A 261 -4.40 -12.30 -25.98
CA LEU A 261 -3.77 -13.33 -25.14
C LEU A 261 -4.22 -13.27 -23.68
N PHE A 262 -4.70 -12.11 -23.27
CA PHE A 262 -5.19 -11.88 -21.91
C PHE A 262 -6.64 -11.41 -21.92
N SER A 263 -7.40 -11.79 -20.92
CA SER A 263 -8.72 -11.22 -20.61
C SER A 263 -8.61 -9.98 -19.71
N ALA A 264 -7.51 -9.88 -18.95
CA ALA A 264 -7.12 -8.71 -18.17
C ALA A 264 -5.60 -8.74 -18.03
N ILE A 265 -4.96 -7.55 -18.14
CA ILE A 265 -3.53 -7.38 -17.89
C ILE A 265 -3.30 -6.02 -17.25
N ASP A 266 -2.43 -5.98 -16.26
CA ASP A 266 -2.10 -4.78 -15.51
C ASP A 266 -0.61 -4.74 -15.15
N ALA A 267 -0.07 -3.51 -14.99
CA ALA A 267 1.26 -3.25 -14.49
C ALA A 267 1.22 -2.08 -13.50
N TYR A 268 1.84 -2.25 -12.34
CA TYR A 268 1.86 -1.23 -11.29
C TYR A 268 3.11 -1.36 -10.42
N VAL A 269 3.46 -0.29 -9.72
CA VAL A 269 4.56 -0.27 -8.75
C VAL A 269 4.01 -0.36 -7.32
N SER A 270 4.71 -1.07 -6.44
CA SER A 270 4.47 -0.96 -5.01
C SER A 270 5.16 0.32 -4.51
N GLY A 271 4.37 1.30 -4.04
CA GLY A 271 4.89 2.56 -3.51
C GLY A 271 5.45 2.42 -2.10
N SER A 272 6.34 1.46 -1.88
CA SER A 272 6.94 1.16 -0.56
C SER A 272 8.17 2.04 -0.31
N ARG A 273 8.45 2.37 0.95
CA ARG A 273 9.59 3.22 1.32
C ARG A 273 10.94 2.54 1.05
N GLU A 274 11.05 1.25 1.41
CA GLU A 274 12.19 0.41 1.06
C GLU A 274 12.06 -0.10 -0.39
N PRO A 275 13.13 -0.66 -0.99
CA PRO A 275 13.06 -1.21 -2.34
C PRO A 275 11.84 -2.09 -2.58
N GLY A 276 11.03 -1.66 -3.54
CA GLY A 276 9.73 -2.23 -3.85
C GLY A 276 9.75 -3.15 -5.07
N LEU A 277 8.57 -3.39 -5.63
CA LEU A 277 8.39 -4.22 -6.82
C LEU A 277 7.56 -3.50 -7.89
N LEU A 278 7.95 -3.66 -9.14
CA LEU A 278 7.08 -3.47 -10.28
C LEU A 278 6.43 -4.81 -10.60
N HIS A 279 5.11 -4.81 -10.61
CA HIS A 279 4.29 -5.99 -10.89
C HIS A 279 3.72 -5.92 -12.30
N ILE A 280 3.67 -7.08 -12.97
CA ILE A 280 2.84 -7.33 -14.15
C ILE A 280 1.96 -8.52 -13.79
N SER A 281 0.65 -8.36 -13.92
CA SER A 281 -0.32 -9.40 -13.63
C SER A 281 -1.32 -9.54 -14.77
N GLY A 282 -1.65 -10.77 -15.16
CA GLY A 282 -2.61 -10.99 -16.23
C GLY A 282 -3.38 -12.29 -16.09
N ARG A 283 -4.66 -12.26 -16.40
CA ARG A 283 -5.51 -13.43 -16.57
C ARG A 283 -5.55 -13.81 -18.03
N LEU A 284 -5.27 -15.08 -18.34
CA LEU A 284 -5.15 -15.52 -19.71
C LEU A 284 -6.53 -15.60 -20.41
N ALA A 285 -6.53 -15.44 -21.72
CA ALA A 285 -7.68 -15.77 -22.54
C ALA A 285 -7.76 -17.30 -22.73
N ALA A 286 -8.97 -17.80 -23.05
CA ALA A 286 -9.19 -19.22 -23.26
C ALA A 286 -8.27 -19.76 -24.35
N GLY A 287 -7.62 -20.90 -24.10
CA GLY A 287 -6.76 -21.61 -25.05
C GLY A 287 -5.33 -21.02 -25.16
N VAL A 288 -4.98 -20.03 -24.39
CA VAL A 288 -3.62 -19.47 -24.33
C VAL A 288 -2.83 -20.17 -23.21
N THR A 289 -1.59 -20.57 -23.48
CA THR A 289 -0.72 -21.16 -22.46
C THR A 289 0.06 -20.08 -21.69
N LEU A 290 0.49 -20.40 -20.47
CA LEU A 290 1.30 -19.50 -19.64
C LEU A 290 2.63 -19.13 -20.32
N GLU A 291 3.23 -20.08 -21.03
CA GLU A 291 4.49 -19.86 -21.76
C GLU A 291 4.31 -18.90 -22.95
N GLN A 292 3.18 -19.02 -23.67
CA GLN A 292 2.83 -18.07 -24.74
C GLN A 292 2.58 -16.66 -24.18
N ALA A 293 1.85 -16.57 -23.07
CA ALA A 293 1.54 -15.33 -22.39
C ALA A 293 2.83 -14.65 -21.87
N GLU A 294 3.69 -15.38 -21.20
CA GLU A 294 4.98 -14.85 -20.69
C GLU A 294 5.88 -14.40 -21.84
N THR A 295 5.99 -15.21 -22.91
CA THR A 295 6.79 -14.82 -24.07
C THR A 295 6.31 -13.52 -24.66
N ALA A 296 5.00 -13.33 -24.78
CA ALA A 296 4.41 -12.12 -25.32
C ALA A 296 4.63 -10.90 -24.41
N VAL A 297 4.60 -11.06 -23.09
CA VAL A 297 4.96 -9.99 -22.16
C VAL A 297 6.42 -9.60 -22.36
N TRP A 298 7.35 -10.58 -22.44
CA TRP A 298 8.76 -10.30 -22.68
C TRP A 298 9.01 -9.59 -24.01
N GLU A 299 8.30 -9.93 -25.08
CA GLU A 299 8.39 -9.23 -26.37
C GLU A 299 8.08 -7.73 -26.23
N GLU A 300 7.03 -7.36 -25.46
CA GLU A 300 6.69 -5.95 -25.22
C GLU A 300 7.71 -5.25 -24.31
N LEU A 301 8.25 -5.95 -23.31
CA LEU A 301 9.31 -5.40 -22.45
C LEU A 301 10.60 -5.19 -23.24
N GLU A 302 10.98 -6.09 -24.16
CA GLU A 302 12.14 -5.90 -25.03
C GLU A 302 11.92 -4.72 -25.99
N ARG A 303 10.73 -4.57 -26.59
CA ARG A 303 10.41 -3.38 -27.41
C ARG A 303 10.63 -2.09 -26.64
N LEU A 304 10.26 -2.04 -25.36
CA LEU A 304 10.44 -0.86 -24.53
C LEU A 304 11.91 -0.54 -24.27
N LYS A 305 12.78 -1.57 -24.24
CA LYS A 305 14.25 -1.38 -24.13
C LYS A 305 14.89 -0.91 -25.43
N GLU A 306 14.35 -1.34 -26.57
CA GLU A 306 14.91 -1.05 -27.90
C GLU A 306 14.40 0.28 -28.45
N MET A 307 13.12 0.52 -28.31
CA MET A 307 12.43 1.68 -28.86
C MET A 307 12.06 2.67 -27.75
N PRO A 308 12.61 3.89 -27.78
CA PRO A 308 12.24 4.89 -26.79
C PRO A 308 10.73 5.18 -26.85
N VAL A 309 10.19 5.60 -25.73
CA VAL A 309 8.81 6.08 -25.62
C VAL A 309 8.70 7.36 -26.45
N ASP A 310 7.67 7.46 -27.28
CA ASP A 310 7.46 8.68 -28.07
C ASP A 310 6.95 9.84 -27.19
N GLU A 311 7.15 11.04 -27.67
CA GLU A 311 6.82 12.25 -26.92
C GLU A 311 5.33 12.35 -26.59
N THR A 312 4.45 11.92 -27.50
CA THR A 312 3.00 11.94 -27.31
C THR A 312 2.56 10.96 -26.22
N GLU A 313 3.15 9.76 -26.23
CA GLU A 313 2.89 8.73 -25.22
C GLU A 313 3.37 9.19 -23.82
N LEU A 314 4.56 9.79 -23.72
CA LEU A 314 5.10 10.31 -22.48
C LEU A 314 4.28 11.50 -21.96
N GLU A 315 3.94 12.46 -22.82
CA GLU A 315 3.10 13.60 -22.45
C GLU A 315 1.71 13.18 -21.96
N LYS A 316 1.12 12.14 -22.57
CA LYS A 316 -0.15 11.59 -22.09
C LYS A 316 -0.04 11.12 -20.62
N VAL A 317 1.02 10.40 -20.26
CA VAL A 317 1.24 9.91 -18.89
C VAL A 317 1.44 11.07 -17.93
N LYS A 318 2.27 12.04 -18.28
CA LYS A 318 2.52 13.24 -17.48
C LYS A 318 1.25 14.05 -17.26
N ASN A 319 0.46 14.29 -18.32
CA ASN A 319 -0.80 15.01 -18.22
C ASN A 319 -1.84 14.29 -17.37
N LYS A 320 -1.88 12.96 -17.43
CA LYS A 320 -2.75 12.15 -16.60
C LYS A 320 -2.38 12.28 -15.13
N PHE A 321 -1.10 12.17 -14.80
CA PHE A 321 -0.62 12.33 -13.43
C PHE A 321 -0.98 13.72 -12.88
N GLU A 322 -0.63 14.79 -13.59
CA GLU A 322 -0.94 16.16 -13.18
C GLU A 322 -2.44 16.38 -13.01
N SER A 323 -3.26 15.88 -13.94
CA SER A 323 -4.72 15.93 -13.83
C SER A 323 -5.23 15.20 -12.58
N THR A 324 -4.69 14.02 -12.29
CA THR A 324 -5.06 13.24 -11.10
C THR A 324 -4.73 13.98 -9.81
N GLN A 325 -3.56 14.63 -9.75
CA GLN A 325 -3.16 15.45 -8.60
C GLN A 325 -4.05 16.68 -8.43
N ILE A 326 -4.29 17.43 -9.51
CA ILE A 326 -5.13 18.63 -9.45
C ILE A 326 -6.55 18.29 -8.97
N PHE A 327 -7.17 17.26 -9.55
CA PHE A 327 -8.52 16.84 -9.14
C PHE A 327 -8.53 16.17 -7.77
N GLY A 328 -7.48 15.44 -7.40
CA GLY A 328 -7.33 14.87 -6.08
C GLY A 328 -7.30 15.91 -4.96
N ASN A 329 -6.64 17.04 -5.21
CA ASN A 329 -6.52 18.15 -4.26
C ASN A 329 -7.82 18.94 -4.02
N ILE A 330 -8.92 18.66 -4.76
CA ILE A 330 -10.25 19.19 -4.44
C ILE A 330 -10.80 18.54 -3.16
N ASN A 331 -10.38 17.31 -2.85
CA ASN A 331 -10.82 16.58 -1.67
C ASN A 331 -9.89 16.88 -0.49
N TYR A 332 -10.43 17.48 0.58
CA TYR A 332 -9.68 17.79 1.80
C TYR A 332 -8.99 16.57 2.43
N LEU A 333 -9.64 15.41 2.41
CA LEU A 333 -9.03 14.20 2.93
C LEU A 333 -7.80 13.77 2.14
N ASN A 334 -7.84 13.83 0.80
CA ASN A 334 -6.66 13.52 -0.02
C ASN A 334 -5.50 14.47 0.28
N VAL A 335 -5.80 15.76 0.45
CA VAL A 335 -4.77 16.75 0.82
C VAL A 335 -4.19 16.43 2.18
N ALA A 336 -5.03 16.11 3.20
CA ALA A 336 -4.56 15.74 4.53
C ALA A 336 -3.67 14.49 4.50
N THR A 337 -4.08 13.46 3.76
CA THR A 337 -3.34 12.21 3.63
C THR A 337 -1.98 12.43 2.96
N ASN A 338 -1.95 13.19 1.86
CA ASN A 338 -0.71 13.49 1.16
C ASN A 338 0.24 14.35 2.00
N LEU A 339 -0.26 15.40 2.67
CA LEU A 339 0.55 16.21 3.58
C LEU A 339 1.16 15.36 4.71
N ALA A 340 0.36 14.48 5.33
CA ALA A 340 0.85 13.59 6.38
C ALA A 340 1.93 12.63 5.87
N TRP A 341 1.76 12.10 4.66
CA TRP A 341 2.75 11.24 4.02
C TRP A 341 4.06 11.99 3.76
N PHE A 342 3.99 13.15 3.11
CA PHE A 342 5.20 13.92 2.79
C PHE A 342 5.94 14.39 4.05
N GLU A 343 5.21 14.81 5.10
CA GLU A 343 5.84 15.17 6.38
C GLU A 343 6.52 13.97 7.05
N LEU A 344 5.90 12.78 6.99
CA LEU A 344 6.47 11.56 7.55
C LEU A 344 7.75 11.11 6.82
N THR A 345 7.81 11.30 5.51
CA THR A 345 8.91 10.81 4.67
C THR A 345 9.97 11.85 4.36
N GLY A 346 9.67 13.13 4.60
CA GLY A 346 10.58 14.25 4.31
C GLY A 346 10.06 15.56 4.85
N LYS A 347 9.39 16.34 3.99
CA LYS A 347 8.78 17.62 4.34
C LYS A 347 7.43 17.76 3.65
N ALA A 348 6.44 18.29 4.35
CA ALA A 348 5.10 18.51 3.79
C ALA A 348 5.12 19.37 2.51
N GLU A 349 6.03 20.36 2.42
CA GLU A 349 6.18 21.23 1.26
C GLU A 349 6.60 20.48 -0.03
N ASP A 350 7.16 19.28 0.09
CA ASP A 350 7.55 18.46 -1.08
C ASP A 350 6.35 18.02 -1.93
N ILE A 351 5.12 18.11 -1.40
CA ILE A 351 3.88 17.86 -2.14
C ILE A 351 3.76 18.77 -3.38
N ASP A 352 4.22 20.01 -3.27
CA ASP A 352 4.15 21.00 -4.36
C ASP A 352 5.14 20.69 -5.50
N GLN A 353 6.15 19.85 -5.24
CA GLN A 353 7.17 19.48 -6.21
C GLN A 353 6.84 18.15 -6.94
N GLU A 354 5.83 17.43 -6.50
CA GLU A 354 5.57 16.08 -7.02
C GLU A 354 5.23 16.10 -8.52
N VAL A 355 4.42 17.06 -8.97
CA VAL A 355 4.10 17.24 -10.39
C VAL A 355 5.36 17.53 -11.20
N ASP A 356 6.24 18.40 -10.71
CA ASP A 356 7.48 18.75 -11.40
C ASP A 356 8.43 17.54 -11.52
N ARG A 357 8.48 16.69 -10.52
CA ARG A 357 9.26 15.43 -10.56
C ARG A 357 8.78 14.50 -11.68
N TYR A 358 7.47 14.32 -11.84
CA TYR A 358 6.91 13.57 -12.98
C TYR A 358 7.13 14.27 -14.32
N ARG A 359 6.98 15.60 -14.37
CA ARG A 359 7.24 16.39 -15.58
C ARG A 359 8.70 16.30 -16.04
N ALA A 360 9.64 16.13 -15.11
CA ALA A 360 11.07 15.97 -15.39
C ALA A 360 11.45 14.61 -15.99
N VAL A 361 10.59 13.59 -15.92
CA VAL A 361 10.87 12.27 -16.48
C VAL A 361 11.07 12.35 -17.99
N SER A 362 12.16 11.78 -18.51
CA SER A 362 12.48 11.76 -19.94
C SER A 362 12.33 10.36 -20.55
N ALA A 363 12.15 10.29 -21.87
CA ALA A 363 12.08 9.04 -22.61
C ALA A 363 13.39 8.23 -22.47
N GLU A 364 14.54 8.90 -22.41
CA GLU A 364 15.85 8.26 -22.19
C GLU A 364 15.93 7.61 -20.81
N GLN A 365 15.47 8.29 -19.76
CA GLN A 365 15.42 7.74 -18.40
C GLN A 365 14.53 6.50 -18.33
N LEU A 366 13.35 6.54 -18.96
CA LEU A 366 12.43 5.40 -19.05
C LEU A 366 13.08 4.20 -19.75
N GLN A 367 13.73 4.43 -20.88
CA GLN A 367 14.43 3.37 -21.62
C GLN A 367 15.58 2.76 -20.82
N ASN A 368 16.39 3.60 -20.18
CA ASN A 368 17.50 3.13 -19.33
C ASN A 368 16.97 2.37 -18.10
N CYS A 369 15.88 2.83 -17.50
CA CYS A 369 15.19 2.13 -16.42
C CYS A 369 14.67 0.77 -16.88
N ALA A 370 14.00 0.68 -18.04
CA ALA A 370 13.53 -0.57 -18.60
C ALA A 370 14.67 -1.57 -18.84
N ARG A 371 15.81 -1.10 -19.38
CA ARG A 371 17.00 -1.95 -19.60
C ARG A 371 17.57 -2.54 -18.32
N ARG A 372 17.60 -1.76 -17.23
CA ARG A 372 18.11 -2.23 -15.93
C ARG A 372 17.15 -3.23 -15.27
N THR A 373 15.86 -2.95 -15.36
CA THR A 373 14.84 -3.62 -14.56
C THR A 373 14.37 -4.92 -15.20
N PHE A 374 14.06 -4.88 -16.50
CA PHE A 374 13.49 -6.04 -17.20
C PHE A 374 14.57 -6.99 -17.69
N CYS A 375 15.29 -7.59 -16.75
CA CYS A 375 16.24 -8.66 -17.03
C CYS A 375 15.82 -9.94 -16.30
N ARG A 376 16.21 -11.09 -16.85
CA ARG A 376 15.88 -12.39 -16.24
C ARG A 376 16.42 -12.51 -14.82
N CYS A 377 17.58 -11.93 -14.55
CA CYS A 377 18.19 -11.95 -13.23
C CYS A 377 17.39 -11.18 -12.15
N ASN A 378 16.49 -10.26 -12.54
CA ASN A 378 15.64 -9.50 -11.63
C ASN A 378 14.18 -9.95 -11.64
N THR A 379 13.88 -11.09 -12.27
CA THR A 379 12.49 -11.53 -12.50
C THR A 379 12.05 -12.57 -11.50
N ASN A 380 10.85 -12.39 -10.96
CA ASN A 380 10.12 -13.39 -10.18
C ASN A 380 8.84 -13.74 -10.92
N VAL A 381 8.65 -15.01 -11.27
CA VAL A 381 7.52 -15.48 -12.09
C VAL A 381 6.68 -16.45 -11.28
N LEU A 382 5.39 -16.16 -11.20
CA LEU A 382 4.39 -17.05 -10.63
C LEU A 382 3.43 -17.49 -11.73
N TYR A 383 3.47 -18.79 -12.07
CA TYR A 383 2.47 -19.45 -12.88
C TYR A 383 1.34 -19.95 -11.99
N TYR A 384 0.18 -19.37 -12.17
CA TYR A 384 -1.01 -19.70 -11.39
C TYR A 384 -1.99 -20.46 -12.29
N LYS A 385 -1.96 -21.78 -12.21
CA LYS A 385 -2.72 -22.69 -13.08
C LYS A 385 -4.11 -22.96 -12.51
N SER A 386 -5.08 -22.97 -13.40
CA SER A 386 -6.42 -23.47 -13.11
C SER A 386 -6.41 -25.01 -13.12
N CYS A 387 -6.93 -25.61 -12.05
CA CYS A 387 -7.21 -27.04 -12.01
C CYS A 387 -8.66 -27.36 -12.42
N VAL A 388 -9.45 -26.36 -12.83
CA VAL A 388 -10.81 -26.55 -13.33
C VAL A 388 -10.73 -27.03 -14.78
N SER A 389 -11.14 -28.29 -15.06
CA SER A 389 -11.29 -28.76 -16.42
C SER A 389 -12.45 -27.99 -17.10
N HIS A 390 -12.11 -27.20 -18.08
CA HIS A 390 -13.12 -26.60 -18.97
C HIS A 390 -13.57 -27.74 -19.95
N GLU A 391 -14.69 -28.41 -19.63
CA GLU A 391 -15.40 -29.26 -20.59
C GLU A 391 -16.06 -28.44 -21.70
#